data_8c5406d1aaf2a18173aa731a932b6e14
#
_entry.id   8c5406d1aaf2a18173aa731a932b6e14
#
_cell.length_a   1.000
_cell.length_b   1.000
_cell.length_c   1.000
_cell.angle_alpha   90.00
_cell.angle_beta   90.00
_cell.angle_gamma   90.00
#
_symmetry.space_group_name_H-M   'P 1'
#
loop_
_entity.id
_entity.type
_entity.pdbx_description
1 polymer ?
#
loop_
_entity_poly.entity_id
_entity_poly.type
_entity_poly.pdbx_seq_one_letter_code
_entity_poly.pdbx_strand_id
1 'polypeptide(L)'
;MFHNSVKAHKIADVEVGSFLSSGVDSSYVAAVADVDKTFTVGFGKDEKYNEIGWAKEFSKAIKKKNYSKVIKPEEYWGELKHIQYQMDEPLADPAAIALFFVCQIASKQVKVVLSGEGADEIFGGYNVYSEPNATAYDKLPRFIRRGIGSAAGKFHSRKGVNFLVRKGKDLEERFIGNAYMFTPEERKNLLKIETNAPDPQEITAPYYEKVQDCDDVTKMQYLDLHLWMAGDILLKADKMSMAHSLELRVPFLDKEVMYVAEQIPAKYRVTRKETTDKDTPYVTKYAMRLAAKKDTPKETEKT
;
A
#
# COMPACT_ATOMS: atom_id res chain seq x y z
N MET A 1 20.69 6.90 0.34
CA MET A 1 20.16 6.09 -0.78
C MET A 1 18.92 6.72 -1.40
N PHE A 2 17.83 6.94 -0.66
CA PHE A 2 16.56 7.46 -1.22
C PHE A 2 16.73 8.78 -2.00
N HIS A 3 17.46 9.76 -1.48
CA HIS A 3 17.78 11.00 -2.21
C HIS A 3 18.48 10.76 -3.56
N ASN A 4 19.37 9.77 -3.63
CA ASN A 4 20.05 9.41 -4.87
C ASN A 4 19.08 8.78 -5.86
N SER A 5 18.19 7.90 -5.38
CA SER A 5 17.13 7.33 -6.21
C SER A 5 16.20 8.41 -6.77
N VAL A 6 15.69 9.30 -5.92
CA VAL A 6 14.84 10.41 -6.38
C VAL A 6 15.56 11.26 -7.43
N LYS A 7 16.84 11.59 -7.20
CA LYS A 7 17.66 12.33 -8.16
C LYS A 7 17.80 11.60 -9.50
N ALA A 8 18.03 10.29 -9.47
CA ALA A 8 18.12 9.47 -10.69
C ALA A 8 16.78 9.43 -11.44
N HIS A 9 15.67 9.31 -10.72
CA HIS A 9 14.32 9.30 -11.31
C HIS A 9 13.85 10.67 -11.82
N LYS A 10 14.59 11.76 -11.53
CA LYS A 10 14.33 13.11 -12.08
C LYS A 10 15.03 13.37 -13.42
N ILE A 11 15.91 12.49 -13.86
CA ILE A 11 16.63 12.69 -15.13
C ILE A 11 15.62 12.65 -16.28
N ALA A 12 15.37 13.80 -16.91
CA ALA A 12 14.40 13.96 -18.00
C ALA A 12 14.71 15.24 -18.78
N ASP A 13 14.35 15.24 -20.08
CA ASP A 13 14.43 16.43 -20.94
C ASP A 13 13.16 17.29 -20.86
N VAL A 14 12.22 16.90 -20.00
CA VAL A 14 10.93 17.55 -19.79
C VAL A 14 10.71 17.82 -18.30
N GLU A 15 9.75 18.70 -18.00
CA GLU A 15 9.39 19.00 -16.60
C GLU A 15 8.84 17.75 -15.89
N VAL A 16 9.34 17.51 -14.68
CA VAL A 16 8.94 16.42 -13.78
C VAL A 16 8.07 16.97 -12.66
N GLY A 17 6.94 16.32 -12.39
CA GLY A 17 6.08 16.62 -11.25
C GLY A 17 6.10 15.50 -10.20
N SER A 18 5.27 15.64 -9.16
CA SER A 18 5.08 14.59 -8.15
C SER A 18 3.61 14.45 -7.76
N PHE A 19 3.14 13.23 -7.59
CA PHE A 19 1.89 13.01 -6.88
C PHE A 19 2.05 13.35 -5.41
N LEU A 20 0.98 13.84 -4.81
CA LEU A 20 0.96 14.21 -3.40
C LEU A 20 -0.38 13.83 -2.78
N SER A 21 -0.33 13.00 -1.77
CA SER A 21 -1.43 12.64 -0.87
C SER A 21 -1.06 13.01 0.56
N SER A 22 -1.96 12.79 1.53
CA SER A 22 -1.65 12.95 2.95
C SER A 22 -0.72 11.86 3.51
N GLY A 23 -0.40 10.85 2.71
CA GLY A 23 0.49 9.76 3.10
C GLY A 23 1.96 10.18 3.15
N VAL A 24 2.71 9.59 4.08
CA VAL A 24 4.14 9.87 4.28
C VAL A 24 4.98 9.59 3.03
N ASP A 25 4.60 8.60 2.21
CA ASP A 25 5.36 8.16 1.04
C ASP A 25 5.42 9.24 -0.04
N SER A 26 4.25 9.68 -0.49
CA SER A 26 4.14 10.74 -1.51
C SER A 26 4.69 12.07 -1.00
N SER A 27 4.52 12.37 0.29
CA SER A 27 5.06 13.56 0.93
C SER A 27 6.58 13.56 0.96
N TYR A 28 7.17 12.40 1.27
CA TYR A 28 8.62 12.24 1.30
C TYR A 28 9.21 12.35 -0.10
N VAL A 29 8.58 11.69 -1.10
CA VAL A 29 8.97 11.87 -2.51
C VAL A 29 8.90 13.35 -2.92
N ALA A 30 7.77 14.02 -2.67
CA ALA A 30 7.56 15.41 -3.08
C ALA A 30 8.56 16.38 -2.42
N ALA A 31 8.88 16.15 -1.13
CA ALA A 31 9.84 16.98 -0.41
C ALA A 31 11.27 16.81 -0.93
N VAL A 32 11.71 15.56 -1.18
CA VAL A 32 13.08 15.25 -1.65
C VAL A 32 13.25 15.58 -3.14
N ALA A 33 12.19 15.40 -3.93
CA ALA A 33 12.23 15.58 -5.38
C ALA A 33 12.49 17.05 -5.79
N ASP A 34 12.09 18.00 -4.96
CA ASP A 34 12.23 19.43 -5.28
C ASP A 34 11.68 19.75 -6.69
N VAL A 35 10.48 19.26 -7.00
CA VAL A 35 9.76 19.53 -8.26
C VAL A 35 8.86 20.74 -8.09
N ASP A 36 8.58 21.49 -9.17
CA ASP A 36 7.78 22.73 -9.08
C ASP A 36 6.28 22.47 -8.95
N LYS A 37 5.80 21.30 -9.38
CA LYS A 37 4.37 20.96 -9.45
C LYS A 37 4.05 19.68 -8.70
N THR A 38 3.02 19.72 -7.88
CA THR A 38 2.43 18.55 -7.21
C THR A 38 0.97 18.38 -7.65
N PHE A 39 0.48 17.13 -7.61
CA PHE A 39 -0.86 16.78 -8.09
C PHE A 39 -1.60 15.97 -7.03
N THR A 40 -2.85 16.34 -6.80
CA THR A 40 -3.69 15.74 -5.75
C THR A 40 -5.13 15.60 -6.22
N VAL A 41 -5.80 14.51 -5.88
CA VAL A 41 -7.25 14.37 -6.04
C VAL A 41 -7.89 14.12 -4.68
N GLY A 42 -9.18 14.41 -4.56
CA GLY A 42 -9.95 14.16 -3.36
C GLY A 42 -11.41 13.87 -3.70
N PHE A 43 -12.15 13.30 -2.75
CA PHE A 43 -13.54 12.91 -2.93
C PHE A 43 -14.45 13.71 -2.01
N GLY A 44 -15.50 14.31 -2.59
CA GLY A 44 -16.54 15.01 -1.84
C GLY A 44 -16.03 16.21 -1.04
N LYS A 45 -16.77 16.53 0.04
CA LYS A 45 -16.45 17.62 0.97
C LYS A 45 -15.96 17.13 2.33
N ASP A 46 -16.05 15.83 2.59
CA ASP A 46 -15.64 15.22 3.85
C ASP A 46 -14.11 15.19 3.93
N GLU A 47 -13.53 15.84 4.93
CA GLU A 47 -12.09 15.92 5.15
C GLU A 47 -11.44 14.53 5.29
N LYS A 48 -12.19 13.54 5.74
CA LYS A 48 -11.70 12.16 5.86
C LYS A 48 -11.30 11.55 4.51
N TYR A 49 -11.96 11.96 3.42
CA TYR A 49 -11.74 11.45 2.07
C TYR A 49 -11.22 12.52 1.11
N ASN A 50 -10.92 13.72 1.61
CA ASN A 50 -10.48 14.85 0.81
C ASN A 50 -9.15 15.41 1.34
N GLU A 51 -8.07 14.91 0.78
CA GLU A 51 -6.70 15.28 1.16
C GLU A 51 -6.22 16.61 0.55
N ILE A 52 -7.06 17.28 -0.24
CA ILE A 52 -6.67 18.50 -0.99
C ILE A 52 -6.25 19.64 -0.05
N GLY A 53 -6.94 19.81 1.08
CA GLY A 53 -6.61 20.85 2.07
C GLY A 53 -5.17 20.64 2.58
N TRP A 54 -4.89 19.46 3.06
CA TRP A 54 -3.58 19.07 3.55
C TRP A 54 -2.49 19.20 2.47
N ALA A 55 -2.75 18.70 1.25
CA ALA A 55 -1.78 18.76 0.15
C ALA A 55 -1.43 20.20 -0.25
N LYS A 56 -2.39 21.12 -0.19
CA LYS A 56 -2.14 22.56 -0.43
C LYS A 56 -1.26 23.18 0.65
N GLU A 57 -1.50 22.86 1.93
CA GLU A 57 -0.67 23.33 3.05
C GLU A 57 0.76 22.78 2.94
N PHE A 58 0.88 21.48 2.68
CA PHE A 58 2.17 20.85 2.47
C PHE A 58 2.93 21.48 1.30
N SER A 59 2.29 21.62 0.14
CA SER A 59 2.91 22.23 -1.05
C SER A 59 3.35 23.68 -0.80
N LYS A 60 2.54 24.43 -0.05
CA LYS A 60 2.90 25.78 0.39
C LYS A 60 4.14 25.78 1.29
N ALA A 61 4.23 24.84 2.24
CA ALA A 61 5.36 24.72 3.16
C ALA A 61 6.67 24.39 2.41
N ILE A 62 6.62 23.53 1.40
CA ILE A 62 7.77 23.23 0.52
C ILE A 62 7.92 24.21 -0.65
N LYS A 63 7.11 25.30 -0.70
CA LYS A 63 7.13 26.34 -1.74
C LYS A 63 6.88 25.82 -3.16
N LYS A 64 5.97 24.89 -3.31
CA LYS A 64 5.60 24.27 -4.59
C LYS A 64 4.14 24.56 -4.95
N LYS A 65 3.80 24.48 -6.25
CA LYS A 65 2.44 24.68 -6.74
C LYS A 65 1.67 23.36 -6.73
N ASN A 66 0.53 23.33 -6.03
CA ASN A 66 -0.36 22.18 -6.05
C ASN A 66 -1.50 22.37 -7.06
N TYR A 67 -1.68 21.37 -7.92
CA TYR A 67 -2.82 21.23 -8.82
C TYR A 67 -3.73 20.15 -8.25
N SER A 68 -4.99 20.49 -8.00
CA SER A 68 -5.91 19.57 -7.34
C SER A 68 -7.28 19.52 -8.01
N LYS A 69 -7.94 18.37 -7.90
CA LYS A 69 -9.30 18.14 -8.42
C LYS A 69 -10.14 17.39 -7.37
N VAL A 70 -11.35 17.88 -7.10
CA VAL A 70 -12.36 17.11 -6.38
C VAL A 70 -13.13 16.27 -7.40
N ILE A 71 -13.12 14.96 -7.21
CA ILE A 71 -13.84 14.00 -8.05
C ILE A 71 -15.28 13.96 -7.56
N LYS A 72 -16.23 14.24 -8.46
CA LYS A 72 -17.66 14.15 -8.18
C LYS A 72 -18.17 12.72 -8.38
N PRO A 73 -19.25 12.30 -7.69
CA PRO A 73 -19.82 10.97 -7.89
C PRO A 73 -20.19 10.67 -9.36
N GLU A 74 -20.68 11.66 -10.09
CA GLU A 74 -21.06 11.51 -11.49
C GLU A 74 -19.83 11.24 -12.37
N GLU A 75 -18.70 11.90 -12.09
CA GLU A 75 -17.43 11.66 -12.79
C GLU A 75 -16.87 10.28 -12.45
N TYR A 76 -16.90 9.90 -11.17
CA TYR A 76 -16.44 8.60 -10.70
C TYR A 76 -17.14 7.45 -11.43
N TRP A 77 -18.46 7.44 -11.42
CA TRP A 77 -19.26 6.40 -12.05
C TRP A 77 -19.25 6.49 -13.60
N GLY A 78 -19.16 7.71 -14.13
CA GLY A 78 -19.10 7.93 -15.57
C GLY A 78 -17.83 7.38 -16.22
N GLU A 79 -16.69 7.50 -15.55
CA GLU A 79 -15.41 7.02 -16.06
C GLU A 79 -15.12 5.55 -15.74
N LEU A 80 -15.87 4.91 -14.86
CA LEU A 80 -15.59 3.54 -14.39
C LEU A 80 -15.45 2.54 -15.56
N LYS A 81 -16.34 2.60 -16.53
CA LYS A 81 -16.29 1.72 -17.72
C LYS A 81 -15.02 1.95 -18.54
N HIS A 82 -14.62 3.20 -18.72
CA HIS A 82 -13.42 3.55 -19.46
C HIS A 82 -12.17 3.11 -18.71
N ILE A 83 -12.11 3.32 -17.40
CA ILE A 83 -11.02 2.88 -16.53
C ILE A 83 -10.84 1.36 -16.61
N GLN A 84 -11.94 0.59 -16.49
CA GLN A 84 -11.89 -0.87 -16.62
C GLN A 84 -11.43 -1.33 -18.01
N TYR A 85 -11.80 -0.60 -19.06
CA TYR A 85 -11.31 -0.87 -20.42
C TYR A 85 -9.79 -0.66 -20.51
N GLN A 86 -9.26 0.42 -19.93
CA GLN A 86 -7.83 0.71 -19.92
C GLN A 86 -7.01 -0.29 -19.06
N MET A 87 -7.66 -0.92 -18.08
CA MET A 87 -7.02 -1.95 -17.24
C MET A 87 -6.81 -3.29 -17.98
N ASP A 88 -7.46 -3.52 -19.12
CA ASP A 88 -7.51 -4.77 -19.91
C ASP A 88 -8.17 -5.94 -19.14
N GLU A 89 -7.91 -6.05 -17.85
CA GLU A 89 -8.51 -7.03 -16.95
C GLU A 89 -9.36 -6.34 -15.87
N PRO A 90 -10.47 -6.96 -15.41
CA PRO A 90 -11.24 -6.38 -14.33
C PRO A 90 -10.41 -6.27 -13.04
N LEU A 91 -10.11 -5.07 -12.63
CA LEU A 91 -9.44 -4.78 -11.37
C LEU A 91 -10.43 -4.17 -10.38
N ALA A 92 -10.57 -4.78 -9.21
CA ALA A 92 -11.51 -4.33 -8.19
C ALA A 92 -10.95 -3.26 -7.24
N ASP A 93 -9.70 -2.84 -7.41
CA ASP A 93 -9.09 -1.81 -6.54
C ASP A 93 -9.64 -0.40 -6.89
N PRO A 94 -10.41 0.23 -5.97
CA PRO A 94 -10.96 1.56 -6.20
C PRO A 94 -9.88 2.65 -6.30
N ALA A 95 -8.65 2.40 -5.87
CA ALA A 95 -7.54 3.33 -5.99
C ALA A 95 -7.19 3.62 -7.46
N ALA A 96 -7.47 2.71 -8.38
CA ALA A 96 -7.29 2.91 -9.82
C ALA A 96 -8.07 4.15 -10.32
N ILE A 97 -9.26 4.42 -9.79
CA ILE A 97 -10.08 5.57 -10.19
C ILE A 97 -9.43 6.89 -9.73
N ALA A 98 -8.96 6.94 -8.47
CA ALA A 98 -8.25 8.11 -7.98
C ALA A 98 -6.99 8.38 -8.80
N LEU A 99 -6.25 7.30 -9.11
CA LEU A 99 -5.02 7.36 -9.90
C LEU A 99 -5.28 7.84 -11.33
N PHE A 100 -6.35 7.36 -11.99
CA PHE A 100 -6.77 7.85 -13.30
C PHE A 100 -6.98 9.36 -13.30
N PHE A 101 -7.73 9.89 -12.34
CA PHE A 101 -8.00 11.33 -12.29
C PHE A 101 -6.79 12.17 -11.92
N VAL A 102 -5.89 11.70 -11.04
CA VAL A 102 -4.65 12.44 -10.75
C VAL A 102 -3.71 12.43 -11.95
N CYS A 103 -3.63 11.33 -12.71
CA CYS A 103 -2.90 11.28 -13.98
C CYS A 103 -3.51 12.24 -15.02
N GLN A 104 -4.84 12.32 -15.10
CA GLN A 104 -5.55 13.24 -16.00
C GLN A 104 -5.20 14.71 -15.75
N ILE A 105 -5.08 15.14 -14.51
CA ILE A 105 -4.69 16.54 -14.21
C ILE A 105 -3.19 16.76 -14.37
N ALA A 106 -2.37 15.75 -14.04
CA ALA A 106 -0.91 15.84 -14.15
C ALA A 106 -0.46 15.92 -15.61
N SER A 107 -1.02 15.11 -16.51
CA SER A 107 -0.65 15.05 -17.92
C SER A 107 -0.87 16.37 -18.68
N LYS A 108 -1.74 17.25 -18.17
CA LYS A 108 -1.94 18.61 -18.69
C LYS A 108 -0.81 19.59 -18.32
N GLN A 109 0.04 19.21 -17.39
CA GLN A 109 1.06 20.08 -16.82
C GLN A 109 2.48 19.57 -17.01
N VAL A 110 2.67 18.24 -16.99
CA VAL A 110 3.96 17.57 -17.07
C VAL A 110 3.87 16.29 -17.92
N LYS A 111 5.01 15.73 -18.31
CA LYS A 111 5.07 14.43 -19.03
C LYS A 111 5.63 13.31 -18.15
N VAL A 112 6.28 13.66 -17.06
CA VAL A 112 6.86 12.72 -16.09
C VAL A 112 6.36 13.07 -14.71
N VAL A 113 6.02 12.07 -13.90
CA VAL A 113 5.60 12.25 -12.51
C VAL A 113 6.23 11.21 -11.60
N LEU A 114 6.60 11.63 -10.39
CA LEU A 114 7.08 10.74 -9.34
C LEU A 114 5.93 10.32 -8.43
N SER A 115 5.93 9.05 -8.02
CA SER A 115 4.94 8.46 -7.11
C SER A 115 5.60 7.80 -5.90
N GLY A 116 4.83 7.64 -4.82
CA GLY A 116 5.23 6.96 -3.59
C GLY A 116 5.00 5.44 -3.58
N GLU A 117 4.60 4.85 -4.72
CA GLU A 117 4.31 3.41 -4.82
C GLU A 117 5.51 2.54 -4.40
N GLY A 118 5.23 1.38 -3.84
CA GLY A 118 6.22 0.41 -3.38
C GLY A 118 6.72 0.63 -1.95
N ALA A 119 6.48 1.80 -1.36
CA ALA A 119 6.94 2.10 0.01
C ALA A 119 6.26 1.20 1.06
N ASP A 120 4.99 0.87 0.88
CA ASP A 120 4.24 0.01 1.79
C ASP A 120 4.80 -1.41 1.80
N GLU A 121 5.11 -1.94 0.65
CA GLU A 121 5.62 -3.30 0.47
C GLU A 121 7.02 -3.46 1.04
N ILE A 122 7.93 -2.52 0.76
CA ILE A 122 9.33 -2.66 1.15
C ILE A 122 9.64 -2.20 2.58
N PHE A 123 8.88 -1.22 3.10
CA PHE A 123 9.09 -0.70 4.46
C PHE A 123 8.04 -1.14 5.48
N GLY A 124 7.13 -2.05 5.10
CA GLY A 124 6.12 -2.62 6.00
C GLY A 124 5.01 -1.65 6.35
N GLY A 125 4.34 -1.05 5.34
CA GLY A 125 3.34 -0.01 5.54
C GLY A 125 1.93 -0.49 5.84
N TYR A 126 1.55 -1.66 5.37
CA TYR A 126 0.21 -2.19 5.58
C TYR A 126 -0.04 -2.60 7.03
N ASN A 127 -1.20 -2.25 7.56
CA ASN A 127 -1.57 -2.58 8.93
C ASN A 127 -1.54 -4.09 9.22
N VAL A 128 -1.77 -4.92 8.20
CA VAL A 128 -1.74 -6.38 8.32
C VAL A 128 -0.35 -6.88 8.73
N TYR A 129 0.72 -6.18 8.39
CA TYR A 129 2.08 -6.54 8.79
C TYR A 129 2.35 -6.38 10.29
N SER A 130 1.47 -5.71 11.02
CA SER A 130 1.53 -5.66 12.49
C SER A 130 0.97 -6.92 13.17
N GLU A 131 0.26 -7.77 12.42
CA GLU A 131 -0.38 -8.98 12.95
C GLU A 131 0.59 -9.99 13.57
N PRO A 132 1.79 -10.25 13.02
CA PRO A 132 2.76 -11.16 13.62
C PRO A 132 3.35 -10.66 14.93
N ASN A 133 3.23 -9.37 15.23
CA ASN A 133 3.79 -8.81 16.45
C ASN A 133 3.14 -9.44 17.68
N ALA A 134 3.97 -10.13 18.44
CA ALA A 134 3.61 -11.13 19.42
C ALA A 134 2.65 -10.61 20.51
N THR A 135 1.53 -11.27 20.60
CA THR A 135 0.72 -11.27 21.82
C THR A 135 1.20 -12.41 22.75
N ALA A 136 0.81 -12.37 24.01
CA ALA A 136 1.07 -13.50 24.92
C ALA A 136 0.50 -14.83 24.36
N TYR A 137 -0.57 -14.75 23.55
CA TYR A 137 -1.18 -15.89 22.87
C TYR A 137 -0.24 -16.57 21.87
N ASP A 138 0.61 -15.82 21.17
CA ASP A 138 1.56 -16.36 20.19
C ASP A 138 2.68 -17.21 20.84
N LYS A 139 2.87 -17.07 22.17
CA LYS A 139 3.80 -17.90 22.95
C LYS A 139 3.25 -19.30 23.24
N LEU A 140 1.95 -19.53 23.05
CA LEU A 140 1.36 -20.85 23.24
C LEU A 140 1.82 -21.80 22.12
N PRO A 141 2.05 -23.10 22.47
CA PRO A 141 2.36 -24.13 21.48
C PRO A 141 1.32 -24.16 20.34
N ARG A 142 1.81 -24.44 19.12
CA ARG A 142 1.00 -24.46 17.89
C ARG A 142 -0.27 -25.34 18.02
N PHE A 143 -0.14 -26.53 18.59
CA PHE A 143 -1.28 -27.46 18.73
C PHE A 143 -2.36 -26.90 19.65
N ILE A 144 -2.00 -26.16 20.71
CA ILE A 144 -2.97 -25.51 21.61
C ILE A 144 -3.69 -24.39 20.85
N ARG A 145 -2.94 -23.55 20.12
CA ARG A 145 -3.53 -22.46 19.34
C ARG A 145 -4.49 -23.00 18.27
N ARG A 146 -4.12 -24.08 17.58
CA ARG A 146 -4.99 -24.74 16.60
C ARG A 146 -6.28 -25.29 17.24
N GLY A 147 -6.18 -25.94 18.38
CA GLY A 147 -7.36 -26.42 19.13
C GLY A 147 -8.31 -25.30 19.53
N ILE A 148 -7.77 -24.20 20.09
CA ILE A 148 -8.56 -23.02 20.45
C ILE A 148 -9.18 -22.38 19.21
N GLY A 149 -8.42 -22.21 18.13
CA GLY A 149 -8.89 -21.63 16.88
C GLY A 149 -10.02 -22.44 16.24
N SER A 150 -9.89 -23.77 16.22
CA SER A 150 -10.91 -24.68 15.72
C SER A 150 -12.20 -24.62 16.56
N ALA A 151 -12.08 -24.59 17.88
CA ALA A 151 -13.23 -24.43 18.76
C ALA A 151 -13.90 -23.06 18.58
N ALA A 152 -13.10 -21.99 18.47
CA ALA A 152 -13.61 -20.63 18.24
C ALA A 152 -14.36 -20.51 16.89
N GLY A 153 -13.91 -21.20 15.86
CA GLY A 153 -14.55 -21.19 14.53
C GLY A 153 -15.99 -21.73 14.50
N LYS A 154 -16.45 -22.40 15.57
CA LYS A 154 -17.85 -22.84 15.71
C LYS A 154 -18.79 -21.73 16.17
N PHE A 155 -18.26 -20.57 16.57
CA PHE A 155 -19.05 -19.43 17.06
C PHE A 155 -19.18 -18.37 15.95
N HIS A 156 -20.23 -17.53 16.09
CA HIS A 156 -20.45 -16.43 15.15
C HIS A 156 -19.26 -15.47 15.09
N SER A 157 -18.94 -15.01 13.90
CA SER A 157 -17.84 -14.07 13.63
C SER A 157 -17.98 -12.79 14.47
N ARG A 158 -16.96 -12.50 15.28
CA ARG A 158 -16.78 -11.25 16.04
C ARG A 158 -15.31 -11.06 16.38
N LYS A 159 -14.90 -9.85 16.73
CA LYS A 159 -13.49 -9.43 16.88
C LYS A 159 -12.62 -10.44 17.63
N GLY A 160 -13.03 -10.92 18.81
CA GLY A 160 -12.25 -11.89 19.61
C GLY A 160 -12.24 -13.30 19.00
N VAL A 161 -13.36 -13.76 18.45
CA VAL A 161 -13.46 -15.06 17.77
C VAL A 161 -12.58 -15.07 16.53
N ASN A 162 -12.68 -14.05 15.71
CA ASN A 162 -11.86 -13.94 14.49
C ASN A 162 -10.37 -13.91 14.79
N PHE A 163 -9.96 -13.25 15.88
CA PHE A 163 -8.58 -13.27 16.35
C PHE A 163 -8.13 -14.70 16.68
N LEU A 164 -8.90 -15.46 17.46
CA LEU A 164 -8.55 -16.83 17.83
C LEU A 164 -8.49 -17.76 16.62
N VAL A 165 -9.44 -17.64 15.72
CA VAL A 165 -9.46 -18.42 14.47
C VAL A 165 -8.24 -18.15 13.62
N ARG A 166 -7.89 -16.87 13.41
CA ARG A 166 -6.72 -16.50 12.63
C ARG A 166 -5.43 -16.92 13.30
N LYS A 167 -5.25 -16.63 14.58
CA LYS A 167 -4.05 -16.98 15.35
C LYS A 167 -3.91 -18.49 15.62
N GLY A 168 -4.97 -19.26 15.42
CA GLY A 168 -4.94 -20.74 15.42
C GLY A 168 -4.29 -21.31 14.17
N LYS A 169 -4.19 -20.55 13.08
CA LYS A 169 -3.58 -20.95 11.81
C LYS A 169 -2.12 -20.49 11.73
N ASP A 170 -1.32 -21.18 10.94
CA ASP A 170 0.02 -20.69 10.58
C ASP A 170 -0.07 -19.49 9.64
N LEU A 171 1.04 -18.78 9.47
CA LEU A 171 1.07 -17.59 8.62
C LEU A 171 0.64 -17.94 7.19
N GLU A 172 1.18 -18.99 6.63
CA GLU A 172 0.95 -19.47 5.25
C GLU A 172 -0.51 -19.90 5.00
N GLU A 173 -1.23 -20.29 6.08
CA GLU A 173 -2.64 -20.64 6.00
C GLU A 173 -3.57 -19.42 6.09
N ARG A 174 -3.12 -18.33 6.72
CA ARG A 174 -3.98 -17.18 7.02
C ARG A 174 -3.65 -15.92 6.22
N PHE A 175 -2.47 -15.86 5.61
CA PHE A 175 -2.05 -14.74 4.79
C PHE A 175 -1.63 -15.23 3.40
N ILE A 176 -2.42 -14.88 2.40
CA ILE A 176 -2.20 -15.18 0.99
C ILE A 176 -1.98 -13.90 0.16
N GLY A 177 -1.53 -12.84 0.83
CA GLY A 177 -1.31 -11.50 0.25
C GLY A 177 -2.47 -10.54 0.52
N ASN A 178 -2.25 -9.27 0.21
CA ASN A 178 -3.24 -8.21 0.34
C ASN A 178 -4.42 -8.36 -0.63
N ALA A 179 -4.31 -9.20 -1.66
CA ALA A 179 -5.39 -9.55 -2.59
C ALA A 179 -6.49 -10.46 -1.99
N TYR A 180 -6.41 -10.83 -0.71
CA TYR A 180 -7.40 -11.71 -0.07
C TYR A 180 -8.73 -10.99 0.17
N MET A 181 -9.66 -11.12 -0.78
CA MET A 181 -10.99 -10.50 -0.71
C MET A 181 -12.10 -11.45 -0.27
N PHE A 182 -12.03 -12.72 -0.69
CA PHE A 182 -13.09 -13.71 -0.45
C PHE A 182 -12.53 -14.95 0.22
N THR A 183 -13.21 -15.43 1.26
CA THR A 183 -12.96 -16.76 1.84
C THR A 183 -13.26 -17.88 0.83
N PRO A 184 -12.72 -19.09 1.01
CA PRO A 184 -13.05 -20.23 0.14
C PRO A 184 -14.56 -20.49 0.05
N GLU A 185 -15.29 -20.36 1.17
CA GLU A 185 -16.74 -20.55 1.22
C GLU A 185 -17.50 -19.46 0.44
N GLU A 186 -17.11 -18.19 0.61
CA GLU A 186 -17.71 -17.09 -0.13
C GLU A 186 -17.47 -17.23 -1.64
N ARG A 187 -16.27 -17.63 -2.06
CA ARG A 187 -15.96 -17.90 -3.48
C ARG A 187 -16.84 -19.02 -4.04
N LYS A 188 -16.98 -20.13 -3.31
CA LYS A 188 -17.83 -21.24 -3.72
C LYS A 188 -19.31 -20.84 -3.87
N ASN A 189 -19.78 -19.95 -2.98
CA ASN A 189 -21.17 -19.48 -3.02
C ASN A 189 -21.39 -18.41 -4.09
N LEU A 190 -20.38 -17.65 -4.45
CA LEU A 190 -20.45 -16.58 -5.46
C LEU A 190 -20.40 -17.14 -6.89
N LEU A 191 -19.57 -18.16 -7.11
CA LEU A 191 -19.38 -18.76 -8.43
C LEU A 191 -20.57 -19.67 -8.78
N LYS A 192 -21.11 -19.49 -10.00
CA LYS A 192 -22.20 -20.30 -10.54
C LYS A 192 -21.73 -21.63 -11.15
N ILE A 193 -20.45 -21.79 -11.34
CA ILE A 193 -19.82 -22.95 -11.93
C ILE A 193 -18.69 -23.45 -11.04
N GLU A 194 -18.45 -24.73 -11.06
CA GLU A 194 -17.24 -25.32 -10.48
C GLU A 194 -16.02 -24.91 -11.34
N THR A 195 -14.93 -24.56 -10.70
CA THR A 195 -13.69 -24.21 -11.38
C THR A 195 -12.57 -25.13 -10.93
N ASN A 196 -11.65 -25.43 -11.83
CA ASN A 196 -10.38 -26.14 -11.52
C ASN A 196 -9.26 -25.16 -11.13
N ALA A 197 -9.62 -23.96 -10.67
CA ALA A 197 -8.62 -22.99 -10.22
C ALA A 197 -7.88 -23.54 -8.98
N PRO A 198 -6.55 -23.38 -8.90
CA PRO A 198 -5.79 -23.81 -7.74
C PRO A 198 -6.23 -23.04 -6.50
N ASP A 199 -6.07 -23.66 -5.33
CA ASP A 199 -6.25 -22.94 -4.09
C ASP A 199 -5.17 -21.86 -3.94
N PRO A 200 -5.49 -20.69 -3.37
CA PRO A 200 -4.52 -19.62 -3.19
C PRO A 200 -3.24 -20.04 -2.46
N GLN A 201 -3.35 -20.99 -1.53
CA GLN A 201 -2.20 -21.56 -0.84
C GLN A 201 -1.25 -22.34 -1.77
N GLU A 202 -1.78 -22.99 -2.82
CA GLU A 202 -0.94 -23.63 -3.83
C GLU A 202 -0.13 -22.59 -4.63
N ILE A 203 -0.74 -21.42 -4.91
CA ILE A 203 -0.06 -20.32 -5.60
C ILE A 203 1.00 -19.68 -4.72
N THR A 204 0.74 -19.55 -3.41
CA THR A 204 1.65 -18.85 -2.48
C THR A 204 2.77 -19.75 -1.93
N ALA A 205 2.58 -21.06 -1.89
CA ALA A 205 3.55 -22.01 -1.32
C ALA A 205 4.97 -21.85 -1.88
N PRO A 206 5.21 -21.75 -3.21
CA PRO A 206 6.56 -21.61 -3.75
C PRO A 206 7.27 -20.32 -3.32
N TYR A 207 6.52 -19.28 -2.96
CA TYR A 207 7.09 -18.04 -2.42
C TYR A 207 7.47 -18.20 -0.96
N TYR A 208 6.62 -18.85 -0.15
CA TYR A 208 6.92 -19.12 1.25
C TYR A 208 8.12 -20.04 1.44
N GLU A 209 8.31 -21.04 0.57
CA GLU A 209 9.48 -21.93 0.59
C GLU A 209 10.81 -21.16 0.49
N LYS A 210 10.84 -20.09 -0.32
CA LYS A 210 12.07 -19.28 -0.51
C LYS A 210 12.45 -18.45 0.71
N VAL A 211 11.51 -18.19 1.60
CA VAL A 211 11.72 -17.32 2.78
C VAL A 211 11.36 -18.01 4.09
N GLN A 212 11.35 -19.36 4.10
CA GLN A 212 10.94 -20.16 5.27
C GLN A 212 11.69 -19.81 6.56
N ASP A 213 12.96 -19.40 6.46
CA ASP A 213 13.82 -19.05 7.59
C ASP A 213 13.72 -17.58 8.01
N CYS A 214 12.91 -16.78 7.31
CA CYS A 214 12.69 -15.37 7.63
C CYS A 214 11.63 -15.17 8.72
N ASP A 215 11.62 -13.98 9.32
CA ASP A 215 10.53 -13.57 10.20
C ASP A 215 9.21 -13.39 9.44
N ASP A 216 8.09 -13.47 10.17
CA ASP A 216 6.73 -13.42 9.58
C ASP A 216 6.46 -12.13 8.79
N VAL A 217 6.98 -10.99 9.24
CA VAL A 217 6.79 -9.70 8.51
C VAL A 217 7.52 -9.77 7.17
N THR A 218 8.73 -10.30 7.15
CA THR A 218 9.51 -10.49 5.92
C THR A 218 8.81 -11.46 4.97
N LYS A 219 8.27 -12.58 5.47
CA LYS A 219 7.48 -13.53 4.67
C LYS A 219 6.27 -12.86 4.01
N MET A 220 5.52 -12.05 4.78
CA MET A 220 4.36 -11.32 4.25
C MET A 220 4.75 -10.30 3.18
N GLN A 221 5.78 -9.50 3.44
CA GLN A 221 6.28 -8.53 2.47
C GLN A 221 6.81 -9.19 1.20
N TYR A 222 7.54 -10.31 1.34
CA TYR A 222 8.05 -11.06 0.19
C TYR A 222 6.91 -11.54 -0.72
N LEU A 223 5.84 -12.03 -0.14
CA LEU A 223 4.66 -12.46 -0.89
C LEU A 223 4.01 -11.27 -1.63
N ASP A 224 3.80 -10.16 -0.93
CA ASP A 224 3.17 -8.96 -1.51
C ASP A 224 4.05 -8.32 -2.60
N LEU A 225 5.36 -8.30 -2.45
CA LEU A 225 6.29 -7.84 -3.49
C LEU A 225 6.14 -8.62 -4.81
N HIS A 226 5.88 -9.92 -4.73
CA HIS A 226 5.82 -10.77 -5.93
C HIS A 226 4.42 -10.87 -6.54
N LEU A 227 3.38 -10.77 -5.73
CA LEU A 227 1.99 -10.98 -6.18
C LEU A 227 1.19 -9.68 -6.19
N TRP A 228 1.10 -9.01 -5.06
CA TRP A 228 0.29 -7.79 -4.90
C TRP A 228 0.89 -6.59 -5.65
N MET A 229 2.17 -6.34 -5.44
CA MET A 229 2.83 -5.20 -6.10
C MET A 229 2.86 -5.35 -7.61
N ALA A 230 3.22 -6.52 -8.13
CA ALA A 230 3.29 -6.75 -9.57
C ALA A 230 1.88 -6.83 -10.21
N GLY A 231 0.94 -7.56 -9.58
CA GLY A 231 -0.37 -7.84 -10.15
C GLY A 231 -1.44 -6.77 -9.90
N ASP A 232 -1.21 -5.83 -8.99
CA ASP A 232 -2.15 -4.76 -8.69
C ASP A 232 -1.48 -3.38 -8.68
N ILE A 233 -0.53 -3.13 -7.75
CA ILE A 233 -0.01 -1.78 -7.52
C ILE A 233 0.67 -1.19 -8.78
N LEU A 234 1.64 -1.90 -9.35
CA LEU A 234 2.35 -1.43 -10.54
C LEU A 234 1.49 -1.55 -11.80
N LEU A 235 0.65 -2.57 -11.90
CA LEU A 235 -0.24 -2.73 -13.04
C LEU A 235 -1.19 -1.54 -13.17
N LYS A 236 -1.91 -1.17 -12.10
CA LYS A 236 -2.80 -0.01 -12.15
C LYS A 236 -2.04 1.30 -12.31
N ALA A 237 -0.83 1.42 -11.71
CA ALA A 237 -0.01 2.61 -11.86
C ALA A 237 0.38 2.85 -13.32
N ASP A 238 0.85 1.80 -13.99
CA ASP A 238 1.21 1.85 -15.42
C ASP A 238 -0.02 2.13 -16.29
N LYS A 239 -1.08 1.33 -16.16
CA LYS A 239 -2.29 1.46 -16.98
C LYS A 239 -2.94 2.84 -16.87
N MET A 240 -3.08 3.36 -15.63
CA MET A 240 -3.74 4.65 -15.42
C MET A 240 -2.88 5.83 -15.86
N SER A 241 -1.57 5.76 -15.70
CA SER A 241 -0.67 6.81 -16.18
C SER A 241 -0.56 6.80 -17.70
N MET A 242 -0.42 5.62 -18.30
CA MET A 242 -0.33 5.46 -19.75
C MET A 242 -1.63 5.81 -20.48
N ALA A 243 -2.81 5.61 -19.84
CA ALA A 243 -4.09 6.10 -20.37
C ALA A 243 -4.10 7.62 -20.62
N HIS A 244 -3.18 8.36 -19.99
CA HIS A 244 -3.00 9.80 -20.13
C HIS A 244 -1.66 10.20 -20.76
N SER A 245 -0.89 9.24 -21.32
CA SER A 245 0.45 9.48 -21.87
C SER A 245 1.37 10.20 -20.89
N LEU A 246 1.32 9.77 -19.63
CA LEU A 246 2.10 10.28 -18.52
C LEU A 246 3.07 9.18 -18.04
N GLU A 247 4.37 9.47 -18.00
CA GLU A 247 5.37 8.54 -17.48
C GLU A 247 5.41 8.63 -15.96
N LEU A 248 5.03 7.56 -15.27
CA LEU A 248 5.07 7.45 -13.83
C LEU A 248 6.35 6.73 -13.39
N ARG A 249 7.08 7.32 -12.47
CA ARG A 249 8.32 6.76 -11.89
C ARG A 249 8.17 6.57 -10.40
N VAL A 250 8.78 5.50 -9.88
CA VAL A 250 8.60 4.99 -8.51
C VAL A 250 9.94 4.89 -7.76
N PRO A 251 10.45 6.00 -7.20
CA PRO A 251 11.79 6.04 -6.59
C PRO A 251 12.00 5.05 -5.43
N PHE A 252 10.94 4.61 -4.75
CA PHE A 252 11.07 3.60 -3.70
C PHE A 252 11.50 2.24 -4.24
N LEU A 253 11.17 1.91 -5.48
CA LEU A 253 11.50 0.63 -6.11
C LEU A 253 12.87 0.60 -6.79
N ASP A 254 13.69 1.62 -6.56
CA ASP A 254 15.09 1.58 -6.97
C ASP A 254 15.83 0.43 -6.25
N LYS A 255 16.65 -0.31 -7.00
CA LYS A 255 17.40 -1.45 -6.46
C LYS A 255 18.28 -1.10 -5.26
N GLU A 256 18.85 0.10 -5.23
CA GLU A 256 19.68 0.56 -4.12
C GLU A 256 18.84 0.86 -2.87
N VAL A 257 17.60 1.34 -3.05
CA VAL A 257 16.64 1.53 -1.95
C VAL A 257 16.19 0.16 -1.43
N MET A 258 15.89 -0.79 -2.32
CA MET A 258 15.54 -2.16 -1.95
C MET A 258 16.66 -2.84 -1.17
N TYR A 259 17.91 -2.73 -1.63
CA TYR A 259 19.08 -3.29 -0.94
C TYR A 259 19.23 -2.78 0.50
N VAL A 260 18.90 -1.50 0.74
CA VAL A 260 18.90 -0.95 2.11
C VAL A 260 17.68 -1.44 2.90
N ALA A 261 16.51 -1.48 2.27
CA ALA A 261 15.25 -1.85 2.93
C ALA A 261 15.29 -3.31 3.44
N GLU A 262 15.84 -4.23 2.67
CA GLU A 262 15.95 -5.64 3.06
C GLU A 262 16.85 -5.87 4.28
N GLN A 263 17.81 -4.96 4.53
CA GLN A 263 18.68 -5.00 5.71
C GLN A 263 18.04 -4.45 6.98
N ILE A 264 16.88 -3.80 6.87
CA ILE A 264 16.17 -3.24 8.03
C ILE A 264 15.45 -4.36 8.78
N PRO A 265 15.80 -4.63 10.04
CA PRO A 265 15.10 -5.64 10.84
C PRO A 265 13.60 -5.32 10.97
N ALA A 266 12.75 -6.35 11.02
CA ALA A 266 11.29 -6.22 11.09
C ALA A 266 10.81 -5.27 12.19
N LYS A 267 11.47 -5.26 13.36
CA LYS A 267 11.15 -4.35 14.48
C LYS A 267 11.30 -2.86 14.16
N TYR A 268 12.05 -2.50 13.11
CA TYR A 268 12.19 -1.12 12.62
C TYR A 268 11.33 -0.85 11.38
N ARG A 269 10.73 -1.86 10.80
CA ARG A 269 9.69 -1.72 9.78
C ARG A 269 8.33 -1.51 10.43
N VAL A 270 7.97 -2.39 11.38
CA VAL A 270 6.74 -2.31 12.15
C VAL A 270 7.10 -2.36 13.65
N THR A 271 6.88 -1.25 14.34
CA THR A 271 7.23 -1.13 15.76
C THR A 271 6.01 -0.91 16.64
N ARG A 272 6.06 -1.37 17.89
CA ARG A 272 5.00 -1.10 18.86
C ARG A 272 5.15 0.32 19.41
N LYS A 273 4.07 1.07 19.45
CA LYS A 273 4.03 2.37 20.12
C LYS A 273 4.12 2.20 21.65
N GLU A 274 4.90 3.04 22.30
CA GLU A 274 4.79 3.29 23.74
C GLU A 274 3.61 4.24 24.00
N THR A 275 2.38 3.77 23.82
CA THR A 275 1.17 4.58 23.95
C THR A 275 0.04 3.77 24.56
N THR A 276 -0.88 4.47 25.22
CA THR A 276 -2.13 3.92 25.74
C THR A 276 -3.20 3.70 24.68
N ASP A 277 -2.96 4.15 23.45
CA ASP A 277 -3.88 3.93 22.33
C ASP A 277 -3.94 2.44 21.96
N LYS A 278 -5.07 1.82 22.27
CA LYS A 278 -5.32 0.39 22.02
C LYS A 278 -5.78 0.10 20.59
N ASP A 279 -6.22 1.11 19.85
CA ASP A 279 -6.78 0.93 18.50
C ASP A 279 -5.69 0.93 17.43
N THR A 280 -4.60 1.66 17.67
CA THR A 280 -3.43 1.66 16.76
C THR A 280 -2.12 1.48 17.54
N PRO A 281 -1.87 0.30 18.12
CA PRO A 281 -0.72 0.07 18.99
C PRO A 281 0.62 -0.01 18.25
N TYR A 282 0.62 0.04 16.91
CA TYR A 282 1.81 -0.10 16.10
C TYR A 282 2.03 1.11 15.20
N VAL A 283 3.31 1.36 14.86
CA VAL A 283 3.74 2.28 13.80
C VAL A 283 4.30 1.45 12.66
N THR A 284 3.71 1.59 11.50
CA THR A 284 4.19 1.03 10.24
C THR A 284 5.21 1.95 9.58
N LYS A 285 6.08 1.44 8.71
CA LYS A 285 7.17 2.18 8.03
C LYS A 285 8.06 2.96 9.00
N TYR A 286 8.31 2.45 10.19
CA TYR A 286 8.93 3.23 11.26
C TYR A 286 10.27 3.86 10.87
N ALA A 287 11.19 3.06 10.31
CA ALA A 287 12.49 3.58 9.87
C ALA A 287 12.37 4.63 8.77
N MET A 288 11.47 4.40 7.80
CA MET A 288 11.21 5.33 6.71
C MET A 288 10.60 6.65 7.23
N ARG A 289 9.65 6.58 8.17
CA ARG A 289 9.07 7.78 8.82
C ARG A 289 10.13 8.59 9.55
N LEU A 290 11.08 7.94 10.23
CA LEU A 290 12.20 8.64 10.88
C LEU A 290 13.11 9.33 9.87
N ALA A 291 13.32 8.72 8.71
CA ALA A 291 14.09 9.35 7.64
C ALA A 291 13.33 10.53 7.03
N ALA A 292 12.05 10.36 6.71
CA ALA A 292 11.20 11.37 6.10
C ALA A 292 11.07 12.64 6.98
N LYS A 293 11.03 12.51 8.30
CA LYS A 293 11.00 13.66 9.25
C LYS A 293 12.12 14.66 9.09
N LYS A 294 13.24 14.29 8.47
CA LYS A 294 14.37 15.19 8.23
C LYS A 294 14.14 16.12 7.05
N ASP A 295 13.32 15.70 6.11
CA ASP A 295 13.11 16.34 4.81
C ASP A 295 11.70 16.93 4.66
N THR A 296 10.73 16.46 5.48
CA THR A 296 9.35 16.95 5.45
C THR A 296 9.14 18.08 6.47
N PRO A 297 8.24 19.05 6.18
CA PRO A 297 7.91 20.11 7.12
C PRO A 297 7.33 19.56 8.43
N LYS A 298 7.77 20.10 9.58
CA LYS A 298 7.33 19.66 10.93
C LYS A 298 5.81 19.76 11.14
N GLU A 299 5.16 20.69 10.48
CA GLU A 299 3.71 20.95 10.57
C GLU A 299 2.87 19.84 9.96
N THR A 300 3.47 18.95 9.17
CA THR A 300 2.80 17.86 8.45
C THR A 300 2.99 16.48 9.12
N GLU A 301 3.57 16.41 10.31
CA GLU A 301 3.84 15.16 11.03
C GLU A 301 2.60 14.40 11.54
N LYS A 302 1.37 14.89 11.29
CA LYS A 302 0.12 14.31 11.79
C LYS A 302 -0.38 13.08 11.03
N THR A 303 0.34 12.62 10.02
CA THR A 303 -0.06 11.46 9.20
C THR A 303 0.84 10.24 9.42
#